data_8bf5c906f63837e6a8c16b06314daf45
#
_entry.id   8bf5c906f63837e6a8c16b06314daf45
#
_cell.length_a   1.000
_cell.length_b   1.000
_cell.length_c   1.000
_cell.angle_alpha   90.00
_cell.angle_beta   90.00
_cell.angle_gamma   90.00
#
_symmetry.space_group_name_H-M   'P 1'
#
loop_
_entity.id
_entity.type
_entity.pdbx_description
1 polymer ?
#
loop_
_entity_poly.entity_id
_entity_poly.type
_entity_poly.pdbx_seq_one_letter_code
_entity_poly.pdbx_strand_id
1 'polypeptide(L)'
;MASLASHRVHAVLSTVVDGLAVGGAEAALDHPARSAARLRVQLAVVAVVAAETVAHDLPALRRAFSGMPTQPTHPADQAVLRHQGLVRTGWGLGAAAVHGPLARALRRRGHRRPHLLLGVLAGVGTAACTLPVRWRRATERAAEDLAAAQLDDELAQLLAQSTH
;
A
#
# COMPACT_ATOMS: atom_id res chain seq x y z
N MET A 1 17.97 -2.37 13.52
CA MET A 1 17.86 -2.87 12.12
C MET A 1 16.52 -3.55 11.92
N ALA A 2 15.80 -3.22 10.86
CA ALA A 2 14.58 -3.95 10.50
C ALA A 2 14.97 -5.29 9.82
N SER A 3 14.33 -6.39 10.24
CA SER A 3 14.62 -7.71 9.65
C SER A 3 13.95 -7.86 8.28
N LEU A 4 14.45 -8.77 7.44
CA LEU A 4 13.79 -9.13 6.17
C LEU A 4 12.32 -9.53 6.40
N ALA A 5 12.02 -10.23 7.50
CA ALA A 5 10.65 -10.59 7.86
C ALA A 5 9.79 -9.35 8.09
N SER A 6 10.30 -8.33 8.78
CA SER A 6 9.59 -7.06 9.00
C SER A 6 9.25 -6.34 7.70
N HIS A 7 10.23 -6.23 6.78
CA HIS A 7 10.00 -5.61 5.47
C HIS A 7 8.96 -6.37 4.63
N ARG A 8 8.98 -7.72 4.66
CA ARG A 8 8.00 -8.55 3.96
C ARG A 8 6.60 -8.45 4.56
N VAL A 9 6.49 -8.46 5.88
CA VAL A 9 5.19 -8.25 6.57
C VAL A 9 4.60 -6.91 6.17
N HIS A 10 5.42 -5.86 6.18
CA HIS A 10 4.96 -4.53 5.75
C HIS A 10 4.50 -4.53 4.28
N ALA A 11 5.25 -5.16 3.37
CA ALA A 11 4.86 -5.28 1.96
C ALA A 11 3.51 -5.98 1.78
N VAL A 12 3.24 -7.05 2.55
CA VAL A 12 1.96 -7.76 2.54
C VAL A 12 0.84 -6.88 3.10
N LEU A 13 1.05 -6.25 4.26
CA LEU A 13 0.04 -5.38 4.88
C LEU A 13 -0.36 -4.23 3.96
N SER A 14 0.62 -3.52 3.40
CA SER A 14 0.34 -2.43 2.45
C SER A 14 -0.39 -2.92 1.19
N THR A 15 -0.07 -4.12 0.71
CA THR A 15 -0.78 -4.73 -0.43
C THR A 15 -2.23 -5.06 -0.08
N VAL A 16 -2.48 -5.57 1.11
CA VAL A 16 -3.85 -5.84 1.61
C VAL A 16 -4.64 -4.54 1.73
N VAL A 17 -4.03 -3.48 2.26
CA VAL A 17 -4.66 -2.15 2.36
C VAL A 17 -5.02 -1.61 0.97
N ASP A 18 -4.14 -1.74 -0.03
CA ASP A 18 -4.44 -1.34 -1.41
C ASP A 18 -5.64 -2.11 -1.98
N GLY A 19 -5.66 -3.43 -1.77
CA GLY A 19 -6.78 -4.27 -2.19
C GLY A 19 -8.10 -3.90 -1.49
N LEU A 20 -8.05 -3.66 -0.18
CA LEU A 20 -9.22 -3.21 0.60
C LEU A 20 -9.70 -1.83 0.17
N ALA A 21 -8.80 -0.91 -0.16
CA ALA A 21 -9.16 0.42 -0.63
C ALA A 21 -9.94 0.36 -1.94
N VAL A 22 -9.43 -0.37 -2.93
CA VAL A 22 -10.09 -0.53 -4.24
C VAL A 22 -11.37 -1.36 -4.11
N GLY A 23 -11.30 -2.51 -3.44
CA GLY A 23 -12.44 -3.40 -3.27
C GLY A 23 -13.56 -2.81 -2.41
N GLY A 24 -13.20 -2.12 -1.33
CA GLY A 24 -14.16 -1.45 -0.44
C GLY A 24 -14.86 -0.27 -1.11
N ALA A 25 -14.14 0.50 -1.93
CA ALA A 25 -14.75 1.58 -2.71
C ALA A 25 -15.82 1.05 -3.67
N GLU A 26 -15.55 -0.05 -4.38
CA GLU A 26 -16.52 -0.70 -5.26
C GLU A 26 -17.69 -1.32 -4.48
N ALA A 27 -17.40 -2.05 -3.38
CA ALA A 27 -18.44 -2.67 -2.55
C ALA A 27 -19.41 -1.64 -1.93
N ALA A 28 -18.94 -0.42 -1.66
CA ALA A 28 -19.77 0.67 -1.17
C ALA A 28 -20.93 1.02 -2.13
N LEU A 29 -20.81 0.69 -3.41
CA LEU A 29 -21.84 0.94 -4.43
C LEU A 29 -23.07 0.02 -4.30
N ASP A 30 -22.99 -1.07 -3.54
CA ASP A 30 -24.17 -1.89 -3.21
C ASP A 30 -25.13 -1.18 -2.22
N HIS A 31 -24.69 -0.10 -1.59
CA HIS A 31 -25.52 0.73 -0.71
C HIS A 31 -26.07 1.94 -1.45
N PRO A 32 -27.32 2.38 -1.11
CA PRO A 32 -27.92 3.56 -1.71
C PRO A 32 -27.00 4.79 -1.58
N ALA A 33 -27.01 5.65 -2.59
CA ALA A 33 -26.32 6.91 -2.53
C ALA A 33 -26.79 7.72 -1.30
N ARG A 34 -25.84 8.37 -0.60
CA ARG A 34 -26.09 9.15 0.62
C ARG A 34 -26.62 8.35 1.82
N SER A 35 -26.59 7.02 1.79
CA SER A 35 -26.95 6.20 2.97
C SER A 35 -25.86 6.19 4.03
N ALA A 36 -26.24 6.07 5.31
CA ALA A 36 -25.29 5.91 6.41
C ALA A 36 -24.40 4.66 6.25
N ALA A 37 -24.95 3.59 5.67
CA ALA A 37 -24.19 2.37 5.41
C ALA A 37 -23.05 2.63 4.40
N ARG A 38 -23.34 3.32 3.29
CA ARG A 38 -22.32 3.68 2.30
C ARG A 38 -21.24 4.58 2.92
N LEU A 39 -21.65 5.59 3.70
CA LEU A 39 -20.72 6.48 4.37
C LEU A 39 -19.80 5.72 5.34
N ARG A 40 -20.34 4.79 6.13
CA ARG A 40 -19.54 3.96 7.06
C ARG A 40 -18.47 3.15 6.31
N VAL A 41 -18.82 2.50 5.21
CA VAL A 41 -17.85 1.74 4.39
C VAL A 41 -16.77 2.66 3.84
N GLN A 42 -17.16 3.81 3.29
CA GLN A 42 -16.20 4.79 2.77
C GLN A 42 -15.27 5.33 3.85
N LEU A 43 -15.80 5.68 5.03
CA LEU A 43 -15.00 6.14 6.16
C LEU A 43 -14.05 5.04 6.67
N ALA A 44 -14.50 3.79 6.72
CA ALA A 44 -13.64 2.67 7.10
C ALA A 44 -12.47 2.50 6.12
N VAL A 45 -12.74 2.58 4.81
CA VAL A 45 -11.70 2.53 3.78
C VAL A 45 -10.70 3.67 3.94
N VAL A 46 -11.20 4.91 4.09
CA VAL A 46 -10.35 6.09 4.29
C VAL A 46 -9.53 5.96 5.57
N ALA A 47 -10.12 5.50 6.67
CA ALA A 47 -9.41 5.32 7.94
C ALA A 47 -8.27 4.29 7.84
N VAL A 48 -8.50 3.16 7.16
CA VAL A 48 -7.48 2.12 6.97
C VAL A 48 -6.33 2.65 6.11
N VAL A 49 -6.63 3.34 5.00
CA VAL A 49 -5.61 3.95 4.13
C VAL A 49 -4.83 5.02 4.87
N ALA A 50 -5.52 5.90 5.62
CA ALA A 50 -4.87 6.95 6.40
C ALA A 50 -3.98 6.38 7.50
N ALA A 51 -4.43 5.35 8.21
CA ALA A 51 -3.64 4.68 9.25
C ALA A 51 -2.36 4.05 8.66
N GLU A 52 -2.44 3.40 7.51
CA GLU A 52 -1.28 2.83 6.83
C GLU A 52 -0.31 3.92 6.38
N THR A 53 -0.81 4.99 5.77
CA THR A 53 0.01 6.13 5.33
C THR A 53 0.72 6.77 6.52
N VAL A 54 0.00 7.06 7.61
CA VAL A 54 0.60 7.63 8.83
C VAL A 54 1.65 6.69 9.42
N ALA A 55 1.37 5.39 9.51
CA ALA A 55 2.33 4.42 10.02
C ALA A 55 3.60 4.34 9.16
N HIS A 56 3.45 4.47 7.83
CA HIS A 56 4.57 4.47 6.90
C HIS A 56 5.42 5.75 7.02
N ASP A 57 4.77 6.90 7.10
CA ASP A 57 5.43 8.20 7.09
C ASP A 57 5.83 8.69 8.50
N LEU A 58 5.43 7.97 9.57
CA LEU A 58 5.69 8.36 10.95
C LEU A 58 7.17 8.67 11.25
N PRO A 59 8.16 7.90 10.76
CA PRO A 59 9.58 8.21 10.96
C PRO A 59 10.00 9.52 10.26
N ALA A 60 9.45 9.79 9.07
CA ALA A 60 9.72 11.02 8.32
C ALA A 60 9.04 12.22 8.99
N LEU A 61 7.79 12.06 9.44
CA LEU A 61 7.07 13.09 10.19
C LEU A 61 7.78 13.44 11.49
N ARG A 62 8.21 12.45 12.28
CA ARG A 62 8.98 12.70 13.51
C ARG A 62 10.26 13.49 13.24
N ARG A 63 11.00 13.16 12.17
CA ARG A 63 12.21 13.91 11.78
C ARG A 63 11.89 15.34 11.37
N ALA A 64 10.85 15.54 10.57
CA ALA A 64 10.39 16.86 10.18
C ALA A 64 10.01 17.75 11.39
N PHE A 65 9.26 17.19 12.35
CA PHE A 65 8.92 17.89 13.59
C PHE A 65 10.11 18.16 14.50
N SER A 66 11.19 17.36 14.40
CA SER A 66 12.44 17.58 15.17
C SER A 66 13.38 18.59 14.48
N GLY A 67 12.98 19.20 13.36
CA GLY A 67 13.84 20.11 12.58
C GLY A 67 15.02 19.43 11.88
N MET A 68 15.04 18.08 11.82
CA MET A 68 16.06 17.34 11.08
C MET A 68 15.76 17.39 9.57
N PRO A 69 16.82 17.48 8.72
CA PRO A 69 16.62 17.46 7.28
C PRO A 69 15.92 16.18 6.83
N THR A 70 14.89 16.34 6.00
CA THR A 70 14.19 15.21 5.39
C THR A 70 15.07 14.59 4.30
N GLN A 71 15.27 13.29 4.37
CA GLN A 71 15.98 12.59 3.30
C GLN A 71 15.11 12.50 2.04
N PRO A 72 15.68 12.71 0.85
CA PRO A 72 14.93 12.53 -0.39
C PRO A 72 14.47 11.06 -0.51
N THR A 73 13.26 10.88 -1.05
CA THR A 73 12.72 9.54 -1.28
C THR A 73 13.61 8.77 -2.27
N HIS A 74 14.03 7.57 -1.89
CA HIS A 74 14.87 6.73 -2.73
C HIS A 74 14.21 6.48 -4.10
N PRO A 75 14.95 6.52 -5.23
CA PRO A 75 14.38 6.33 -6.57
C PRO A 75 13.57 5.03 -6.74
N ALA A 76 14.01 3.93 -6.11
CA ALA A 76 13.28 2.68 -6.11
C ALA A 76 11.92 2.78 -5.39
N ASP A 77 11.81 3.57 -4.33
CA ASP A 77 10.55 3.81 -3.63
C ASP A 77 9.60 4.67 -4.46
N GLN A 78 10.13 5.66 -5.19
CA GLN A 78 9.35 6.41 -6.16
C GLN A 78 8.81 5.53 -7.29
N ALA A 79 9.58 4.54 -7.76
CA ALA A 79 9.12 3.58 -8.76
C ALA A 79 7.96 2.71 -8.25
N VAL A 80 8.01 2.26 -6.98
CA VAL A 80 6.91 1.54 -6.33
C VAL A 80 5.66 2.42 -6.25
N LEU A 81 5.79 3.67 -5.82
CA LEU A 81 4.66 4.61 -5.72
C LEU A 81 4.03 4.90 -7.10
N ARG A 82 4.84 5.08 -8.14
CA ARG A 82 4.35 5.24 -9.52
C ARG A 82 3.59 3.99 -9.98
N HIS A 83 4.14 2.80 -9.76
CA HIS A 83 3.48 1.55 -10.10
C HIS A 83 2.13 1.42 -9.41
N GLN A 84 2.05 1.70 -8.11
CA GLN A 84 0.79 1.71 -7.36
C GLN A 84 -0.23 2.70 -7.94
N GLY A 85 0.22 3.93 -8.25
CA GLY A 85 -0.63 4.95 -8.87
C GLY A 85 -1.21 4.46 -10.19
N LEU A 86 -0.39 3.85 -11.05
CA LEU A 86 -0.85 3.28 -12.33
C LEU A 86 -1.83 2.13 -12.13
N VAL A 87 -1.56 1.20 -11.22
CA VAL A 87 -2.46 0.06 -10.92
C VAL A 87 -3.79 0.56 -10.38
N ARG A 88 -3.78 1.47 -9.39
CA ARG A 88 -5.02 2.04 -8.83
C ARG A 88 -5.84 2.81 -9.87
N THR A 89 -5.17 3.61 -10.71
CA THR A 89 -5.82 4.36 -11.79
C THR A 89 -6.39 3.41 -12.84
N GLY A 90 -5.62 2.40 -13.26
CA GLY A 90 -6.07 1.39 -14.21
C GLY A 90 -7.30 0.62 -13.73
N TRP A 91 -7.29 0.17 -12.47
CA TRP A 91 -8.47 -0.47 -11.86
C TRP A 91 -9.65 0.49 -11.73
N GLY A 92 -9.41 1.75 -11.33
CA GLY A 92 -10.46 2.78 -11.23
C GLY A 92 -11.13 3.06 -12.57
N LEU A 93 -10.35 3.24 -13.64
CA LEU A 93 -10.87 3.46 -14.98
C LEU A 93 -11.56 2.21 -15.55
N GLY A 94 -10.95 1.04 -15.39
CA GLY A 94 -11.54 -0.24 -15.80
C GLY A 94 -12.85 -0.52 -15.08
N ALA A 95 -12.89 -0.31 -13.77
CA ALA A 95 -14.12 -0.42 -12.99
C ALA A 95 -15.17 0.57 -13.50
N ALA A 96 -14.83 1.85 -13.69
CA ALA A 96 -15.76 2.85 -14.18
C ALA A 96 -16.39 2.48 -15.55
N ALA A 97 -15.62 1.85 -16.43
CA ALA A 97 -16.10 1.43 -17.74
C ALA A 97 -17.03 0.21 -17.69
N VAL A 98 -16.73 -0.78 -16.84
CA VAL A 98 -17.41 -2.09 -16.89
C VAL A 98 -18.36 -2.36 -15.73
N HIS A 99 -18.24 -1.64 -14.58
CA HIS A 99 -19.03 -1.97 -13.40
C HIS A 99 -20.54 -1.92 -13.63
N GLY A 100 -21.02 -0.91 -14.35
CA GLY A 100 -22.45 -0.75 -14.61
C GLY A 100 -23.08 -1.91 -15.40
N PRO A 101 -22.54 -2.27 -16.58
CA PRO A 101 -22.98 -3.42 -17.35
C PRO A 101 -22.84 -4.74 -16.57
N LEU A 102 -21.71 -4.93 -15.92
CA LEU A 102 -21.39 -6.18 -15.21
C LEU A 102 -22.25 -6.35 -13.95
N ALA A 103 -22.45 -5.29 -13.17
CA ALA A 103 -23.35 -5.31 -12.02
C ALA A 103 -24.80 -5.63 -12.44
N ARG A 104 -25.26 -5.08 -13.59
CA ARG A 104 -26.59 -5.43 -14.14
C ARG A 104 -26.67 -6.88 -14.54
N ALA A 105 -25.66 -7.43 -15.19
CA ALA A 105 -25.60 -8.84 -15.57
C ALA A 105 -25.62 -9.77 -14.32
N LEU A 106 -24.86 -9.44 -13.29
CA LEU A 106 -24.84 -10.17 -12.02
C LEU A 106 -26.20 -10.11 -11.30
N ARG A 107 -26.87 -8.95 -11.30
CA ARG A 107 -28.23 -8.82 -10.75
C ARG A 107 -29.25 -9.69 -11.50
N ARG A 108 -29.17 -9.74 -12.83
CA ARG A 108 -30.02 -10.63 -13.65
C ARG A 108 -29.80 -12.11 -13.33
N ARG A 109 -28.59 -12.49 -12.87
CA ARG A 109 -28.26 -13.84 -12.40
C ARG A 109 -28.62 -14.09 -10.92
N GLY A 110 -29.32 -13.16 -10.28
CA GLY A 110 -29.80 -13.30 -8.92
C GLY A 110 -28.82 -12.88 -7.81
N HIS A 111 -27.67 -12.29 -8.14
CA HIS A 111 -26.74 -11.81 -7.12
C HIS A 111 -27.29 -10.55 -6.43
N ARG A 112 -27.47 -10.62 -5.11
CA ARG A 112 -28.01 -9.52 -4.31
C ARG A 112 -27.01 -8.36 -4.12
N ARG A 113 -25.69 -8.64 -4.16
CA ARG A 113 -24.60 -7.69 -3.93
C ARG A 113 -23.55 -7.77 -5.05
N PRO A 114 -23.85 -7.31 -6.26
CA PRO A 114 -22.96 -7.44 -7.40
C PRO A 114 -21.67 -6.61 -7.24
N HIS A 115 -21.74 -5.44 -6.61
CA HIS A 115 -20.57 -4.58 -6.40
C HIS A 115 -19.63 -5.14 -5.34
N LEU A 116 -20.13 -5.91 -4.35
CA LEU A 116 -19.26 -6.63 -3.42
C LEU A 116 -18.41 -7.68 -4.16
N LEU A 117 -19.02 -8.46 -5.07
CA LEU A 117 -18.26 -9.43 -5.87
C LEU A 117 -17.23 -8.75 -6.77
N LEU A 118 -17.62 -7.66 -7.45
CA LEU A 118 -16.71 -6.88 -8.26
C LEU A 118 -15.59 -6.25 -7.43
N GLY A 119 -15.92 -5.78 -6.22
CA GLY A 119 -14.96 -5.24 -5.27
C GLY A 119 -13.94 -6.28 -4.82
N VAL A 120 -14.39 -7.51 -4.50
CA VAL A 120 -13.46 -8.61 -4.17
C VAL A 120 -12.52 -8.90 -5.33
N LEU A 121 -13.03 -9.01 -6.56
CA LEU A 121 -12.21 -9.27 -7.74
C LEU A 121 -11.22 -8.13 -8.00
N ALA A 122 -11.65 -6.87 -7.92
CA ALA A 122 -10.81 -5.72 -8.10
C ALA A 122 -9.74 -5.60 -6.99
N GLY A 123 -10.12 -5.88 -5.74
CA GLY A 123 -9.21 -5.88 -4.60
C GLY A 123 -8.14 -6.95 -4.71
N VAL A 124 -8.53 -8.19 -5.04
CA VAL A 124 -7.59 -9.30 -5.26
C VAL A 124 -6.69 -9.02 -6.46
N GLY A 125 -7.23 -8.50 -7.56
CA GLY A 125 -6.46 -8.11 -8.74
C GLY A 125 -5.44 -7.03 -8.43
N THR A 126 -5.83 -6.00 -7.67
CA THR A 126 -4.91 -4.96 -7.20
C THR A 126 -3.79 -5.54 -6.35
N ALA A 127 -4.13 -6.39 -5.38
CA ALA A 127 -3.15 -7.05 -4.52
C ALA A 127 -2.19 -7.93 -5.33
N ALA A 128 -2.69 -8.72 -6.27
CA ALA A 128 -1.87 -9.57 -7.13
C ALA A 128 -0.91 -8.75 -8.01
N CYS A 129 -1.31 -7.57 -8.49
CA CYS A 129 -0.46 -6.69 -9.30
C CYS A 129 0.58 -5.93 -8.47
N THR A 130 0.27 -5.58 -7.22
CA THR A 130 1.17 -4.74 -6.40
C THR A 130 2.14 -5.56 -5.55
N LEU A 131 1.74 -6.75 -5.07
CA LEU A 131 2.54 -7.59 -4.18
C LEU A 131 3.94 -7.93 -4.74
N PRO A 132 4.12 -8.37 -6.01
CA PRO A 132 5.43 -8.75 -6.51
C PRO A 132 6.44 -7.59 -6.47
N VAL A 133 6.00 -6.38 -6.81
CA VAL A 133 6.85 -5.19 -6.82
C VAL A 133 7.25 -4.79 -5.40
N ARG A 134 6.29 -4.80 -4.46
CA ARG A 134 6.55 -4.50 -3.05
C ARG A 134 7.43 -5.57 -2.39
N TRP A 135 7.22 -6.84 -2.72
CA TRP A 135 8.01 -7.94 -2.20
C TRP A 135 9.48 -7.85 -2.62
N ARG A 136 9.71 -7.56 -3.90
CA ARG A 136 11.07 -7.32 -4.41
C ARG A 136 11.72 -6.16 -3.69
N ARG A 137 11.02 -5.01 -3.56
CA ARG A 137 11.54 -3.83 -2.86
C ARG A 137 11.82 -4.10 -1.37
N ALA A 138 11.01 -4.92 -0.71
CA ALA A 138 11.25 -5.35 0.66
C ALA A 138 12.56 -6.14 0.80
N THR A 139 12.88 -6.97 -0.19
CA THR A 139 14.13 -7.74 -0.22
C THR A 139 15.34 -6.83 -0.48
N GLU A 140 15.20 -5.87 -1.39
CA GLU A 140 16.23 -4.86 -1.67
C GLU A 140 16.53 -4.00 -0.44
N ARG A 141 15.50 -3.49 0.25
CA ARG A 141 15.66 -2.71 1.49
C ARG A 141 16.37 -3.50 2.58
N ALA A 142 16.05 -4.78 2.75
CA ALA A 142 16.74 -5.61 3.73
C ALA A 142 18.23 -5.78 3.40
N ALA A 143 18.58 -5.88 2.13
CA ALA A 143 19.98 -5.92 1.69
C ALA A 143 20.68 -4.57 1.90
N GLU A 144 19.99 -3.45 1.62
CA GLU A 144 20.49 -2.08 1.88
C GLU A 144 20.77 -1.87 3.39
N ASP A 145 19.86 -2.31 4.27
CA ASP A 145 20.02 -2.21 5.72
C ASP A 145 21.22 -3.04 6.21
N LEU A 146 21.44 -4.23 5.66
CA LEU A 146 22.60 -5.08 6.00
C LEU A 146 23.91 -4.44 5.55
N ALA A 147 23.96 -3.91 4.33
CA ALA A 147 25.16 -3.24 3.83
C ALA A 147 25.49 -1.98 4.63
N ALA A 148 24.49 -1.20 5.02
CA ALA A 148 24.69 -0.04 5.87
C ALA A 148 25.27 -0.41 7.23
N ALA A 149 24.78 -1.48 7.86
CA ALA A 149 25.31 -1.95 9.13
C ALA A 149 26.76 -2.44 9.05
N GLN A 150 27.13 -3.11 7.95
CA GLN A 150 28.52 -3.52 7.75
C GLN A 150 29.45 -2.32 7.63
N LEU A 151 29.04 -1.27 6.91
CA LEU A 151 29.81 -0.04 6.81
C LEU A 151 29.98 0.68 8.16
N ASP A 152 28.91 0.72 8.97
CA ASP A 152 28.97 1.29 10.30
C ASP A 152 29.95 0.52 11.21
N ASP A 153 29.96 -0.81 11.14
CA ASP A 153 30.88 -1.66 11.88
C ASP A 153 32.35 -1.46 11.43
N GLU A 154 32.59 -1.36 10.10
CA GLU A 154 33.92 -1.09 9.54
C GLU A 154 34.44 0.28 9.97
N LEU A 155 33.58 1.32 9.92
CA LEU A 155 33.93 2.67 10.36
C LEU A 155 34.28 2.69 11.86
N ALA A 156 33.51 1.99 12.69
CA ALA A 156 33.77 1.89 14.11
C ALA A 156 35.13 1.22 14.39
N GLN A 157 35.49 0.17 13.64
CA GLN A 157 36.79 -0.51 13.76
C GLN A 157 37.95 0.42 13.34
N LEU A 158 37.82 1.16 12.23
CA LEU A 158 38.84 2.09 11.78
C LEU A 158 39.06 3.23 12.79
N LEU A 159 37.99 3.76 13.37
CA LEU A 159 38.10 4.80 14.40
C LEU A 159 38.79 4.26 15.65
N ALA A 160 38.50 3.04 16.07
CA ALA A 160 39.16 2.42 17.22
C ALA A 160 40.67 2.20 16.99
N GLN A 161 41.09 1.88 15.76
CA GLN A 161 42.50 1.73 15.39
C GLN A 161 43.25 3.07 15.32
N SER A 162 42.55 4.15 14.94
CA SER A 162 43.18 5.49 14.83
C SER A 162 43.42 6.18 16.18
N THR A 163 42.84 5.67 17.27
CA THR A 163 42.98 6.23 18.63
C THR A 163 44.11 5.56 19.43
N HIS A 164 44.85 4.61 18.87
CA HIS A 164 46.04 3.99 19.40
C HIS A 164 47.31 4.42 18.70
#